data_65774ade8e7a55b429121be8945d9375
#
_entry.id   65774ade8e7a55b429121be8945d9375
#
_cell.length_a   1.000
_cell.length_b   1.000
_cell.length_c   1.000
_cell.angle_alpha   90.00
_cell.angle_beta   90.00
_cell.angle_gamma   90.00
#
_symmetry.space_group_name_H-M   'P 1'
#
loop_
_entity.id
_entity.type
_entity.pdbx_description
1 polymer ?
#
loop_
_entity_poly.entity_id
_entity_poly.type
_entity_poly.pdbx_seq_one_letter_code
_entity_poly.pdbx_strand_id
1 'polypeptide(L)'
;TPRIAMVAGETSGDLLAGLLLDGLRGLWPGLQACGIGGPQMARRGFEAWWPSERLAVHGYSIEVFRRLAGIMAIRRQLRQRLLQDRPDVFIGVDAPDFNLGLEADLRAAGTRTVHFVCPSIWAWRAERVEKIRRAASHVLCIFPFEPELLARHGIRATYVGHPLAGVIPLVPDRAAARAALGLAPDDRVLAILPGSRSAEVQYITPKFFEAAALVQQAQPAIKMIVPAVPALQARIEQAAGAAGLAGRVQVVSGQSHAVLAACDVTLIA
;
A
#
# COMPACT_ATOMS: atom_id res chain seq x y z
N THR A 1 13.49 22.20 14.39
CA THR A 1 12.95 20.83 14.18
C THR A 1 11.86 20.93 13.14
N PRO A 2 11.97 20.22 12.00
CA PRO A 2 10.98 20.29 10.96
C PRO A 2 9.64 19.65 11.42
N ARG A 3 8.53 20.24 10.94
CA ARG A 3 7.17 19.74 11.14
C ARG A 3 6.61 19.31 9.78
N ILE A 4 6.31 18.03 9.64
CA ILE A 4 5.81 17.45 8.40
C ILE A 4 4.41 16.91 8.61
N ALA A 5 3.50 17.22 7.69
CA ALA A 5 2.21 16.54 7.63
C ALA A 5 2.23 15.52 6.49
N MET A 6 1.66 14.34 6.72
CA MET A 6 1.61 13.27 5.72
C MET A 6 0.23 12.65 5.63
N VAL A 7 -0.09 12.16 4.43
CA VAL A 7 -1.31 11.35 4.21
C VAL A 7 -0.97 10.11 3.41
N ALA A 8 -1.21 8.95 4.02
CA ALA A 8 -1.17 7.64 3.39
C ALA A 8 -2.54 6.97 3.53
N GLY A 9 -3.19 6.66 2.42
CA GLY A 9 -4.60 6.22 2.38
C GLY A 9 -4.81 4.71 2.35
N GLU A 10 -3.78 3.92 2.07
CA GLU A 10 -3.85 2.47 1.93
C GLU A 10 -2.69 1.79 2.66
N THR A 11 -2.79 0.48 2.88
CA THR A 11 -1.75 -0.32 3.56
C THR A 11 -0.38 -0.22 2.86
N SER A 12 -0.37 -0.21 1.52
CA SER A 12 0.85 0.00 0.74
C SER A 12 1.45 1.38 0.96
N GLY A 13 0.61 2.42 0.93
CA GLY A 13 1.03 3.79 1.20
C GLY A 13 1.55 3.98 2.63
N ASP A 14 0.90 3.36 3.63
CA ASP A 14 1.35 3.36 5.02
C ASP A 14 2.75 2.75 5.19
N LEU A 15 3.01 1.64 4.50
CA LEU A 15 4.34 1.01 4.49
C LEU A 15 5.39 1.93 3.86
N LEU A 16 5.12 2.48 2.68
CA LEU A 16 6.04 3.38 1.98
C LEU A 16 6.30 4.66 2.77
N ALA A 17 5.24 5.23 3.35
CA ALA A 17 5.36 6.41 4.22
C ALA A 17 6.16 6.12 5.48
N GLY A 18 6.00 4.93 6.06
CA GLY A 18 6.79 4.47 7.20
C GLY A 18 8.29 4.41 6.88
N LEU A 19 8.65 3.82 5.73
CA LEU A 19 10.05 3.76 5.28
C LEU A 19 10.62 5.15 4.97
N LEU A 20 9.81 6.05 4.42
CA LEU A 20 10.21 7.45 4.24
C LEU A 20 10.46 8.13 5.59
N LEU A 21 9.63 7.88 6.60
CA LEU A 21 9.82 8.42 7.95
C LEU A 21 11.13 7.91 8.59
N ASP A 22 11.50 6.65 8.38
CA ASP A 22 12.79 6.12 8.86
C ASP A 22 13.96 6.93 8.27
N GLY A 23 13.97 7.16 6.97
CA GLY A 23 14.99 7.97 6.31
C GLY A 23 15.01 9.43 6.79
N LEU A 24 13.84 10.05 6.93
CA LEU A 24 13.73 11.43 7.40
C LEU A 24 14.19 11.59 8.85
N ARG A 25 13.88 10.64 9.73
CA ARG A 25 14.31 10.64 11.14
C ARG A 25 15.79 10.39 11.30
N GLY A 26 16.41 9.64 10.38
CA GLY A 26 17.85 9.52 10.31
C GLY A 26 18.56 10.85 10.09
N LEU A 27 17.96 11.75 9.31
CA LEU A 27 18.46 13.09 9.05
C LEU A 27 18.03 14.11 10.12
N TRP A 28 16.82 13.98 10.64
CA TRP A 28 16.22 14.86 11.64
C TRP A 28 15.61 14.05 12.78
N PRO A 29 16.40 13.64 13.80
CA PRO A 29 15.91 12.82 14.92
C PRO A 29 14.73 13.43 15.68
N GLY A 30 14.63 14.77 15.71
CA GLY A 30 13.53 15.51 16.35
C GLY A 30 12.30 15.73 15.45
N LEU A 31 12.25 15.15 14.25
CA LEU A 31 11.16 15.34 13.29
C LEU A 31 9.78 15.09 13.91
N GLN A 32 8.91 16.11 13.80
CA GLN A 32 7.49 15.99 14.13
C GLN A 32 6.69 15.64 12.86
N ALA A 33 5.99 14.51 12.88
CA ALA A 33 5.21 14.05 11.75
C ALA A 33 3.79 13.66 12.18
N CYS A 34 2.79 14.20 11.47
CA CYS A 34 1.37 14.03 11.82
C CYS A 34 0.47 13.97 10.57
N GLY A 35 -0.79 13.56 10.75
CA GLY A 35 -1.79 13.55 9.67
C GLY A 35 -2.61 12.28 9.58
N ILE A 36 -2.70 11.67 8.39
CA ILE A 36 -3.41 10.40 8.18
C ILE A 36 -2.39 9.31 7.87
N GLY A 37 -2.41 8.24 8.66
CA GLY A 37 -1.50 7.11 8.51
C GLY A 37 -2.02 5.87 9.21
N GLY A 38 -1.35 4.76 8.97
CA GLY A 38 -1.67 3.47 9.54
C GLY A 38 -0.63 2.97 10.56
N PRO A 39 -0.69 1.67 10.90
CA PRO A 39 0.17 1.08 11.92
C PRO A 39 1.67 1.18 11.63
N GLN A 40 2.07 1.17 10.35
CA GLN A 40 3.49 1.25 9.98
C GLN A 40 4.09 2.62 10.28
N MET A 41 3.34 3.69 10.00
CA MET A 41 3.73 5.05 10.36
C MET A 41 3.66 5.25 11.88
N ALA A 42 2.61 4.77 12.55
CA ALA A 42 2.43 4.91 14.00
C ALA A 42 3.59 4.29 14.80
N ARG A 43 4.08 3.09 14.42
CA ARG A 43 5.25 2.44 15.04
C ARG A 43 6.53 3.27 14.95
N ARG A 44 6.56 4.24 14.05
CA ARG A 44 7.68 5.16 13.81
C ARG A 44 7.46 6.54 14.42
N GLY A 45 6.55 6.65 15.39
CA GLY A 45 6.27 7.88 16.11
C GLY A 45 5.50 8.93 15.29
N PHE A 46 4.71 8.49 14.31
CA PHE A 46 3.77 9.35 13.58
C PHE A 46 2.51 9.59 14.41
N GLU A 47 2.10 10.85 14.52
CA GLU A 47 0.84 11.24 15.18
C GLU A 47 -0.32 11.12 14.18
N ALA A 48 -1.05 9.99 14.21
CA ALA A 48 -2.21 9.79 13.37
C ALA A 48 -3.43 10.54 13.90
N TRP A 49 -3.87 11.57 13.22
CA TRP A 49 -5.11 12.29 13.53
C TRP A 49 -6.35 11.52 13.09
N TRP A 50 -6.23 10.79 11.97
CA TRP A 50 -7.20 9.81 11.50
C TRP A 50 -6.47 8.55 11.02
N PRO A 51 -7.03 7.37 11.29
CA PRO A 51 -6.47 6.12 10.77
C PRO A 51 -6.70 6.01 9.27
N SER A 52 -5.71 5.43 8.55
CA SER A 52 -5.73 5.27 7.08
C SER A 52 -6.92 4.45 6.57
N GLU A 53 -7.42 3.50 7.38
CA GLU A 53 -8.56 2.66 7.05
C GLU A 53 -9.85 3.47 6.76
N ARG A 54 -9.95 4.69 7.29
CA ARG A 54 -11.08 5.59 7.01
C ARG A 54 -11.08 6.13 5.58
N LEU A 55 -9.94 6.08 4.88
CA LEU A 55 -9.84 6.50 3.48
C LEU A 55 -10.07 5.34 2.50
N ALA A 56 -10.01 4.09 2.96
CA ALA A 56 -10.20 2.92 2.13
C ALA A 56 -11.68 2.77 1.73
N VAL A 57 -11.97 2.82 0.42
CA VAL A 57 -13.31 2.59 -0.13
C VAL A 57 -13.44 1.12 -0.52
N HIS A 58 -14.39 0.42 0.12
CA HIS A 58 -14.68 -0.98 -0.17
C HIS A 58 -16.17 -1.14 -0.55
N GLY A 59 -16.44 -1.74 -1.71
CA GLY A 59 -17.79 -2.16 -2.11
C GLY A 59 -18.50 -1.25 -3.12
N TYR A 60 -19.62 -1.78 -3.67
CA TYR A 60 -20.53 -1.10 -4.61
C TYR A 60 -21.92 -1.08 -3.96
N SER A 61 -22.35 0.05 -3.39
CA SER A 61 -23.75 0.25 -2.94
C SER A 61 -23.96 1.66 -2.37
N ILE A 62 -25.15 1.94 -1.84
CA ILE A 62 -25.51 3.14 -1.07
C ILE A 62 -24.51 3.44 0.06
N GLU A 63 -23.87 2.40 0.60
CA GLU A 63 -22.80 2.50 1.59
C GLU A 63 -21.56 3.23 1.05
N VAL A 64 -21.27 3.13 -0.23
CA VAL A 64 -20.20 3.87 -0.91
C VAL A 64 -20.47 5.37 -0.89
N PHE A 65 -21.70 5.82 -1.11
CA PHE A 65 -22.03 7.24 -1.04
C PHE A 65 -21.86 7.82 0.36
N ARG A 66 -22.26 7.08 1.41
CA ARG A 66 -22.03 7.48 2.81
C ARG A 66 -20.54 7.55 3.14
N ARG A 67 -19.77 6.60 2.66
CA ARG A 67 -18.30 6.57 2.84
C ARG A 67 -17.61 7.71 2.08
N LEU A 68 -18.02 8.00 0.85
CA LEU A 68 -17.51 9.14 0.10
C LEU A 68 -17.78 10.47 0.81
N ALA A 69 -18.99 10.65 1.34
CA ALA A 69 -19.32 11.82 2.14
C ALA A 69 -18.45 11.92 3.41
N GLY A 70 -18.18 10.78 4.07
CA GLY A 70 -17.25 10.70 5.20
C GLY A 70 -15.81 11.06 4.82
N ILE A 71 -15.31 10.54 3.71
CA ILE A 71 -13.97 10.85 3.18
C ILE A 71 -13.84 12.35 2.84
N MET A 72 -14.86 12.92 2.21
CA MET A 72 -14.88 14.34 1.90
C MET A 72 -14.94 15.22 3.17
N ALA A 73 -15.66 14.79 4.19
CA ALA A 73 -15.70 15.45 5.48
C ALA A 73 -14.31 15.41 6.18
N ILE A 74 -13.66 14.25 6.21
CA ILE A 74 -12.30 14.09 6.75
C ILE A 74 -11.33 14.99 5.97
N ARG A 75 -11.38 14.98 4.64
CA ARG A 75 -10.53 15.84 3.82
C ARG A 75 -10.70 17.33 4.12
N ARG A 76 -11.96 17.78 4.29
CA ARG A 76 -12.25 19.18 4.66
C ARG A 76 -11.69 19.52 6.04
N GLN A 77 -11.89 18.68 7.04
CA GLN A 77 -11.36 18.86 8.39
C GLN A 77 -9.84 18.87 8.41
N LEU A 78 -9.22 17.90 7.70
CA LEU A 78 -7.76 17.83 7.56
C LEU A 78 -7.21 19.09 6.90
N ARG A 79 -7.82 19.55 5.81
CA ARG A 79 -7.43 20.78 5.12
C ARG A 79 -7.48 22.00 6.08
N GLN A 80 -8.57 22.15 6.83
CA GLN A 80 -8.71 23.24 7.79
C GLN A 80 -7.61 23.20 8.85
N ARG A 81 -7.36 22.02 9.42
CA ARG A 81 -6.32 21.85 10.45
C ARG A 81 -4.93 22.14 9.89
N LEU A 82 -4.59 21.66 8.70
CA LEU A 82 -3.30 21.89 8.06
C LEU A 82 -3.07 23.36 7.71
N LEU A 83 -4.11 24.10 7.32
CA LEU A 83 -4.03 25.55 7.08
C LEU A 83 -3.80 26.34 8.37
N GLN A 84 -4.28 25.86 9.52
CA GLN A 84 -4.03 26.45 10.84
C GLN A 84 -2.64 26.09 11.36
N ASP A 85 -2.26 24.80 11.30
CA ASP A 85 -1.02 24.29 11.88
C ASP A 85 0.22 24.65 11.04
N ARG A 86 0.04 24.95 9.75
CA ARG A 86 1.09 25.37 8.80
C ARG A 86 2.37 24.52 8.90
N PRO A 87 2.33 23.24 8.52
CA PRO A 87 3.52 22.41 8.48
C PRO A 87 4.54 22.98 7.48
N ASP A 88 5.83 22.75 7.72
CA ASP A 88 6.91 23.15 6.80
C ASP A 88 6.77 22.47 5.43
N VAL A 89 6.31 21.21 5.44
CA VAL A 89 6.05 20.40 4.25
C VAL A 89 4.83 19.53 4.45
N PHE A 90 4.01 19.41 3.42
CA PHE A 90 2.98 18.39 3.31
C PHE A 90 3.43 17.30 2.31
N ILE A 91 3.30 16.04 2.67
CA ILE A 91 3.65 14.89 1.82
C ILE A 91 2.42 14.02 1.60
N GLY A 92 1.89 14.01 0.39
CA GLY A 92 0.90 13.03 -0.03
C GLY A 92 1.59 11.76 -0.52
N VAL A 93 1.25 10.61 0.06
CA VAL A 93 1.83 9.32 -0.30
C VAL A 93 0.80 8.50 -1.06
N ASP A 94 1.07 8.27 -2.35
CA ASP A 94 0.15 7.56 -3.25
C ASP A 94 -1.28 8.16 -3.22
N ALA A 95 -2.34 7.37 -3.40
CA ALA A 95 -3.74 7.79 -3.33
C ALA A 95 -4.03 9.16 -4.02
N PRO A 96 -3.69 9.32 -5.30
CA PRO A 96 -3.70 10.61 -5.99
C PRO A 96 -5.09 11.27 -6.04
N ASP A 97 -6.16 10.48 -6.01
CA ASP A 97 -7.53 11.00 -6.03
C ASP A 97 -7.89 11.74 -4.72
N PHE A 98 -7.26 11.36 -3.61
CA PHE A 98 -7.39 12.08 -2.34
C PHE A 98 -6.35 13.18 -2.21
N ASN A 99 -5.08 12.87 -2.46
CA ASN A 99 -3.95 13.73 -2.12
C ASN A 99 -3.79 14.94 -3.05
N LEU A 100 -3.87 14.76 -4.38
CA LEU A 100 -3.58 15.84 -5.34
C LEU A 100 -4.44 17.08 -5.14
N GLY A 101 -5.72 16.90 -4.81
CA GLY A 101 -6.56 18.05 -4.58
C GLY A 101 -6.27 18.75 -3.24
N LEU A 102 -5.87 18.01 -2.19
CA LEU A 102 -5.45 18.58 -0.91
C LEU A 102 -4.11 19.31 -1.05
N GLU A 103 -3.15 18.70 -1.76
CA GLU A 103 -1.86 19.31 -2.09
C GLU A 103 -2.05 20.63 -2.84
N ALA A 104 -2.94 20.69 -3.84
CA ALA A 104 -3.21 21.90 -4.60
C ALA A 104 -3.73 23.03 -3.69
N ASP A 105 -4.66 22.71 -2.79
CA ASP A 105 -5.21 23.68 -1.83
C ASP A 105 -4.13 24.21 -0.89
N LEU A 106 -3.28 23.34 -0.34
CA LEU A 106 -2.21 23.70 0.58
C LEU A 106 -1.11 24.50 -0.13
N ARG A 107 -0.75 24.10 -1.34
CA ARG A 107 0.23 24.83 -2.15
C ARG A 107 -0.25 26.23 -2.50
N ALA A 108 -1.51 26.40 -2.84
CA ALA A 108 -2.11 27.71 -3.08
C ALA A 108 -2.08 28.59 -1.83
N ALA A 109 -2.10 28.00 -0.63
CA ALA A 109 -1.95 28.67 0.66
C ALA A 109 -0.48 28.89 1.07
N GLY A 110 0.49 28.53 0.24
CA GLY A 110 1.92 28.74 0.48
C GLY A 110 2.67 27.59 1.16
N THR A 111 2.02 26.47 1.48
CA THR A 111 2.69 25.28 2.02
C THR A 111 3.47 24.57 0.91
N ARG A 112 4.68 24.13 1.19
CA ARG A 112 5.43 23.23 0.28
C ARG A 112 4.77 21.85 0.25
N THR A 113 4.51 21.34 -0.96
CA THR A 113 3.84 20.06 -1.15
C THR A 113 4.73 19.10 -1.91
N VAL A 114 4.82 17.87 -1.44
CA VAL A 114 5.56 16.78 -2.07
C VAL A 114 4.59 15.64 -2.31
N HIS A 115 4.55 15.11 -3.54
CA HIS A 115 3.82 13.87 -3.83
C HIS A 115 4.81 12.73 -3.93
N PHE A 116 4.65 11.71 -3.10
CA PHE A 116 5.48 10.52 -3.10
C PHE A 116 4.74 9.36 -3.75
N VAL A 117 5.36 8.70 -4.68
CA VAL A 117 4.84 7.72 -5.65
C VAL A 117 4.10 8.42 -6.79
N CYS A 118 4.79 8.60 -7.91
CA CYS A 118 4.21 9.22 -9.10
C CYS A 118 2.97 8.44 -9.58
N PRO A 119 1.83 9.11 -9.80
CA PRO A 119 0.67 8.45 -10.42
C PRO A 119 1.02 7.91 -11.81
N SER A 120 0.47 6.76 -12.20
CA SER A 120 0.76 6.06 -13.46
C SER A 120 0.23 6.80 -14.70
N ILE A 121 0.74 8.00 -14.94
CA ILE A 121 0.32 8.88 -16.05
C ILE A 121 0.73 8.33 -17.42
N TRP A 122 1.77 7.49 -17.47
CA TRP A 122 2.27 6.85 -18.69
C TRP A 122 1.39 5.72 -19.21
N ALA A 123 0.56 5.13 -18.35
CA ALA A 123 -0.21 3.95 -18.70
C ALA A 123 -1.60 4.32 -19.29
N TRP A 124 -2.33 5.27 -18.69
CA TRP A 124 -3.74 5.46 -19.04
C TRP A 124 -4.41 6.73 -18.49
N ARG A 125 -3.70 7.62 -17.79
CA ARG A 125 -4.28 8.81 -17.16
C ARG A 125 -3.45 10.08 -17.40
N ALA A 126 -3.17 10.37 -18.66
CA ALA A 126 -2.40 11.56 -19.05
C ALA A 126 -3.04 12.88 -18.54
N GLU A 127 -4.36 12.93 -18.37
CA GLU A 127 -5.07 14.09 -17.82
C GLU A 127 -4.67 14.42 -16.36
N ARG A 128 -4.04 13.48 -15.65
CA ARG A 128 -3.54 13.74 -14.27
C ARG A 128 -2.32 14.64 -14.25
N VAL A 129 -1.59 14.78 -15.33
CA VAL A 129 -0.38 15.62 -15.41
C VAL A 129 -0.66 17.03 -14.93
N GLU A 130 -1.74 17.64 -15.41
CA GLU A 130 -2.09 19.01 -15.01
C GLU A 130 -2.47 19.09 -13.52
N LYS A 131 -3.12 18.05 -13.00
CA LYS A 131 -3.44 17.97 -11.57
C LYS A 131 -2.16 17.89 -10.73
N ILE A 132 -1.19 17.05 -11.14
CA ILE A 132 0.11 16.94 -10.45
C ILE A 132 0.85 18.28 -10.50
N ARG A 133 0.89 18.93 -11.67
CA ARG A 133 1.55 20.22 -11.84
C ARG A 133 1.02 21.30 -10.91
N ARG A 134 -0.29 21.32 -10.66
CA ARG A 134 -0.93 22.25 -9.72
C ARG A 134 -0.73 21.84 -8.25
N ALA A 135 -0.71 20.55 -7.98
CA ALA A 135 -0.68 19.98 -6.64
C ALA A 135 0.72 19.97 -6.02
N ALA A 136 1.69 19.36 -6.70
CA ALA A 136 2.99 19.09 -6.13
C ALA A 136 4.02 20.18 -6.44
N SER A 137 4.72 20.64 -5.42
CA SER A 137 5.95 21.44 -5.60
C SER A 137 7.10 20.57 -6.08
N HIS A 138 7.07 19.28 -5.71
CA HIS A 138 8.04 18.25 -6.09
C HIS A 138 7.40 16.87 -6.07
N VAL A 139 7.85 15.96 -6.94
CA VAL A 139 7.41 14.57 -6.97
C VAL A 139 8.60 13.65 -6.64
N LEU A 140 8.42 12.73 -5.71
CA LEU A 140 9.38 11.66 -5.42
C LEU A 140 8.94 10.41 -6.17
N CYS A 141 9.77 9.99 -7.12
CA CYS A 141 9.48 8.92 -8.07
C CYS A 141 10.11 7.60 -7.64
N ILE A 142 9.39 6.50 -7.78
CA ILE A 142 9.89 5.16 -7.46
C ILE A 142 10.43 4.41 -8.68
N PHE A 143 10.18 4.91 -9.90
CA PHE A 143 10.74 4.37 -11.14
C PHE A 143 11.68 5.36 -11.83
N PRO A 144 12.79 4.88 -12.42
CA PRO A 144 13.86 5.76 -12.94
C PRO A 144 13.45 6.59 -14.17
N PHE A 145 12.43 6.18 -14.92
CA PHE A 145 11.96 6.88 -16.11
C PHE A 145 10.97 8.03 -15.81
N GLU A 146 10.38 8.05 -14.61
CA GLU A 146 9.33 9.01 -14.25
C GLU A 146 9.80 10.46 -14.19
N PRO A 147 11.01 10.79 -13.65
CA PRO A 147 11.47 12.17 -13.60
C PRO A 147 11.59 12.81 -14.98
N GLU A 148 12.11 12.09 -15.97
CA GLU A 148 12.22 12.60 -17.35
C GLU A 148 10.83 12.86 -17.95
N LEU A 149 9.89 11.93 -17.74
CA LEU A 149 8.50 12.08 -18.18
C LEU A 149 7.85 13.33 -17.58
N LEU A 150 8.00 13.53 -16.26
CA LEU A 150 7.44 14.69 -15.56
C LEU A 150 8.12 16.01 -15.96
N ALA A 151 9.42 15.99 -16.21
CA ALA A 151 10.17 17.16 -16.67
C ALA A 151 9.65 17.72 -18.01
N ARG A 152 9.20 16.87 -18.94
CA ARG A 152 8.56 17.26 -20.20
C ARG A 152 7.31 18.11 -20.01
N HIS A 153 6.71 18.02 -18.83
CA HIS A 153 5.52 18.79 -18.43
C HIS A 153 5.83 19.89 -17.40
N GLY A 154 7.12 20.23 -17.21
CA GLY A 154 7.55 21.27 -16.28
C GLY A 154 7.34 20.92 -14.80
N ILE A 155 7.23 19.62 -14.46
CA ILE A 155 7.05 19.14 -13.10
C ILE A 155 8.40 18.70 -12.55
N ARG A 156 8.80 19.27 -11.40
CA ARG A 156 10.05 18.89 -10.73
C ARG A 156 9.88 17.55 -10.05
N ALA A 157 10.80 16.63 -10.30
CA ALA A 157 10.77 15.29 -9.76
C ALA A 157 12.18 14.76 -9.47
N THR A 158 12.27 13.82 -8.56
CA THR A 158 13.51 13.11 -8.23
C THR A 158 13.21 11.61 -8.13
N TYR A 159 14.03 10.80 -8.77
CA TYR A 159 14.02 9.36 -8.57
C TYR A 159 14.66 9.04 -7.22
N VAL A 160 13.92 8.41 -6.34
CA VAL A 160 14.37 8.03 -4.99
C VAL A 160 14.52 6.51 -4.83
N GLY A 161 14.20 5.75 -5.86
CA GLY A 161 14.15 4.29 -5.80
C GLY A 161 12.87 3.77 -5.14
N HIS A 162 12.63 2.48 -5.28
CA HIS A 162 11.50 1.84 -4.60
C HIS A 162 11.93 1.47 -3.18
N PRO A 163 11.28 1.98 -2.11
CA PRO A 163 11.73 1.76 -0.73
C PRO A 163 11.85 0.28 -0.33
N LEU A 164 11.02 -0.59 -0.92
CA LEU A 164 11.08 -2.03 -0.67
C LEU A 164 12.38 -2.68 -1.19
N ALA A 165 13.09 -2.05 -2.12
CA ALA A 165 14.38 -2.56 -2.59
C ALA A 165 15.45 -2.57 -1.49
N GLY A 166 15.31 -1.71 -0.47
CA GLY A 166 16.17 -1.74 0.73
C GLY A 166 15.71 -2.71 1.82
N VAL A 167 14.49 -3.24 1.72
CA VAL A 167 13.88 -4.11 2.73
C VAL A 167 13.86 -5.57 2.29
N ILE A 168 13.57 -5.81 0.99
CA ILE A 168 13.51 -7.15 0.42
C ILE A 168 14.93 -7.56 0.00
N PRO A 169 15.51 -8.62 0.58
CA PRO A 169 16.84 -9.07 0.21
C PRO A 169 16.86 -9.58 -1.25
N LEU A 170 17.93 -9.30 -1.97
CA LEU A 170 18.10 -9.78 -3.36
C LEU A 170 18.11 -11.30 -3.43
N VAL A 171 18.69 -11.96 -2.43
CA VAL A 171 18.67 -13.41 -2.24
C VAL A 171 17.92 -13.70 -0.96
N PRO A 172 16.64 -14.14 -1.04
CA PRO A 172 15.85 -14.46 0.14
C PRO A 172 16.37 -15.69 0.85
N ASP A 173 16.35 -15.70 2.18
CA ASP A 173 16.64 -16.90 2.99
C ASP A 173 15.40 -17.82 2.96
N ARG A 174 15.38 -18.70 1.95
CA ARG A 174 14.31 -19.68 1.75
C ARG A 174 14.20 -20.66 2.91
N ALA A 175 15.32 -21.08 3.47
CA ALA A 175 15.34 -22.06 4.55
C ALA A 175 14.71 -21.47 5.83
N ALA A 176 15.10 -20.28 6.20
CA ALA A 176 14.52 -19.56 7.33
C ALA A 176 13.03 -19.26 7.10
N ALA A 177 12.63 -18.85 5.87
CA ALA A 177 11.25 -18.60 5.55
C ALA A 177 10.38 -19.87 5.64
N ARG A 178 10.87 -21.01 5.15
CA ARG A 178 10.19 -22.31 5.29
C ARG A 178 10.05 -22.74 6.74
N ALA A 179 11.12 -22.65 7.52
CA ALA A 179 11.08 -22.97 8.93
C ALA A 179 10.06 -22.12 9.70
N ALA A 180 10.02 -20.80 9.43
CA ALA A 180 9.07 -19.88 10.05
C ALA A 180 7.59 -20.19 9.70
N LEU A 181 7.33 -20.80 8.55
CA LEU A 181 6.00 -21.21 8.07
C LEU A 181 5.66 -22.68 8.39
N GLY A 182 6.55 -23.41 9.06
CA GLY A 182 6.35 -24.83 9.40
C GLY A 182 6.41 -25.77 8.18
N LEU A 183 7.16 -25.37 7.15
CA LEU A 183 7.37 -26.16 5.93
C LEU A 183 8.67 -26.96 6.01
N ALA A 184 8.63 -28.19 5.44
CA ALA A 184 9.84 -28.97 5.26
C ALA A 184 10.70 -28.42 4.09
N PRO A 185 12.04 -28.68 4.11
CA PRO A 185 12.92 -28.24 3.03
C PRO A 185 12.49 -28.74 1.65
N ASP A 186 11.91 -29.94 1.57
CA ASP A 186 11.53 -30.63 0.33
C ASP A 186 10.06 -30.46 -0.06
N ASP A 187 9.27 -29.74 0.74
CA ASP A 187 7.87 -29.45 0.42
C ASP A 187 7.76 -28.71 -0.92
N ARG A 188 6.82 -29.13 -1.77
CA ARG A 188 6.38 -28.33 -2.92
C ARG A 188 5.35 -27.31 -2.44
N VAL A 189 5.61 -26.03 -2.64
CA VAL A 189 4.83 -24.95 -2.04
C VAL A 189 4.25 -24.05 -3.13
N LEU A 190 2.91 -23.96 -3.16
CA LEU A 190 2.16 -22.99 -3.95
C LEU A 190 1.72 -21.83 -3.04
N ALA A 191 2.20 -20.65 -3.32
CA ALA A 191 1.68 -19.42 -2.72
C ALA A 191 0.48 -18.90 -3.51
N ILE A 192 -0.59 -18.50 -2.83
CA ILE A 192 -1.81 -17.96 -3.47
C ILE A 192 -2.05 -16.57 -2.90
N LEU A 193 -1.91 -15.55 -3.74
CA LEU A 193 -2.04 -14.15 -3.37
C LEU A 193 -3.23 -13.52 -4.13
N PRO A 194 -4.45 -13.64 -3.61
CA PRO A 194 -5.66 -13.20 -4.31
C PRO A 194 -5.91 -11.69 -4.23
N GLY A 195 -5.02 -10.96 -3.58
CA GLY A 195 -5.09 -9.52 -3.39
C GLY A 195 -5.17 -9.10 -1.94
N SER A 196 -5.11 -7.80 -1.73
CA SER A 196 -5.13 -7.14 -0.40
C SER A 196 -6.39 -6.30 -0.16
N ARG A 197 -7.20 -6.09 -1.19
CA ARG A 197 -8.45 -5.33 -1.12
C ARG A 197 -9.66 -6.27 -1.04
N SER A 198 -10.70 -5.84 -0.32
CA SER A 198 -11.92 -6.65 -0.14
C SER A 198 -12.58 -7.07 -1.47
N ALA A 199 -12.57 -6.18 -2.47
CA ALA A 199 -13.10 -6.49 -3.80
C ALA A 199 -12.24 -7.54 -4.53
N GLU A 200 -10.91 -7.40 -4.49
CA GLU A 200 -9.99 -8.39 -5.06
C GLU A 200 -10.24 -9.78 -4.45
N VAL A 201 -10.22 -9.88 -3.13
CA VAL A 201 -10.47 -11.12 -2.42
C VAL A 201 -11.86 -11.69 -2.75
N GLN A 202 -12.88 -10.83 -2.87
CA GLN A 202 -14.23 -11.28 -3.19
C GLN A 202 -14.33 -11.94 -4.58
N TYR A 203 -13.69 -11.35 -5.59
CA TYR A 203 -13.88 -11.78 -6.98
C TYR A 203 -12.79 -12.73 -7.48
N ILE A 204 -11.57 -12.63 -6.93
CA ILE A 204 -10.41 -13.40 -7.41
C ILE A 204 -10.25 -14.70 -6.61
N THR A 205 -10.46 -14.66 -5.28
CA THR A 205 -10.23 -15.83 -4.42
C THR A 205 -10.98 -17.10 -4.89
N PRO A 206 -12.28 -17.05 -5.26
CA PRO A 206 -12.98 -18.24 -5.71
C PRO A 206 -12.30 -18.89 -6.94
N LYS A 207 -11.94 -18.06 -7.93
CA LYS A 207 -11.27 -18.56 -9.15
C LYS A 207 -9.89 -19.14 -8.87
N PHE A 208 -9.13 -18.50 -7.97
CA PHE A 208 -7.82 -19.00 -7.59
C PHE A 208 -7.92 -20.32 -6.82
N PHE A 209 -8.92 -20.49 -5.99
CA PHE A 209 -9.12 -21.75 -5.27
C PHE A 209 -9.69 -22.86 -6.16
N GLU A 210 -10.51 -22.55 -7.15
CA GLU A 210 -10.89 -23.51 -8.19
C GLU A 210 -9.64 -24.05 -8.91
N ALA A 211 -8.74 -23.17 -9.34
CA ALA A 211 -7.48 -23.56 -9.96
C ALA A 211 -6.58 -24.35 -8.99
N ALA A 212 -6.48 -23.91 -7.75
CA ALA A 212 -5.69 -24.57 -6.71
C ALA A 212 -6.22 -25.99 -6.39
N ALA A 213 -7.53 -26.20 -6.43
CA ALA A 213 -8.14 -27.52 -6.26
C ALA A 213 -7.74 -28.49 -7.39
N LEU A 214 -7.68 -28.01 -8.64
CA LEU A 214 -7.18 -28.81 -9.76
C LEU A 214 -5.69 -29.17 -9.58
N VAL A 215 -4.89 -28.22 -9.13
CA VAL A 215 -3.46 -28.46 -8.82
C VAL A 215 -3.32 -29.51 -7.72
N GLN A 216 -4.13 -29.42 -6.66
CA GLN A 216 -4.11 -30.39 -5.58
C GLN A 216 -4.52 -31.81 -6.00
N GLN A 217 -5.51 -31.93 -6.90
CA GLN A 217 -5.90 -33.22 -7.46
C GLN A 217 -4.73 -33.85 -8.22
N ALA A 218 -4.00 -33.06 -9.01
CA ALA A 218 -2.85 -33.53 -9.78
C ALA A 218 -1.61 -33.79 -8.91
N GLN A 219 -1.46 -33.05 -7.81
CA GLN A 219 -0.34 -33.12 -6.88
C GLN A 219 -0.82 -33.11 -5.42
N PRO A 220 -1.29 -34.22 -4.86
CA PRO A 220 -1.91 -34.29 -3.53
C PRO A 220 -1.01 -33.83 -2.38
N ALA A 221 0.32 -33.93 -2.55
CA ALA A 221 1.31 -33.55 -1.54
C ALA A 221 1.66 -32.05 -1.54
N ILE A 222 1.14 -31.27 -2.48
CA ILE A 222 1.44 -29.83 -2.56
C ILE A 222 0.96 -29.08 -1.31
N LYS A 223 1.80 -28.23 -0.75
CA LYS A 223 1.45 -27.30 0.32
C LYS A 223 0.94 -25.99 -0.28
N MET A 224 -0.16 -25.49 0.22
CA MET A 224 -0.74 -24.22 -0.25
C MET A 224 -0.76 -23.23 0.88
N ILE A 225 -0.23 -22.03 0.63
CA ILE A 225 -0.18 -20.97 1.63
C ILE A 225 -0.75 -19.66 1.04
N VAL A 226 -1.59 -18.99 1.84
CA VAL A 226 -2.18 -17.70 1.51
C VAL A 226 -1.77 -16.68 2.57
N PRO A 227 -0.95 -15.68 2.24
CA PRO A 227 -0.75 -14.54 3.13
C PRO A 227 -1.98 -13.62 3.06
N ALA A 228 -2.68 -13.47 4.15
CA ALA A 228 -3.90 -12.68 4.23
C ALA A 228 -3.70 -11.38 5.01
N VAL A 229 -4.34 -10.31 4.57
CA VAL A 229 -4.56 -9.15 5.43
C VAL A 229 -5.47 -9.58 6.58
N PRO A 230 -5.16 -9.24 7.85
CA PRO A 230 -5.92 -9.75 9.02
C PRO A 230 -7.45 -9.63 8.88
N ALA A 231 -7.92 -8.48 8.39
CA ALA A 231 -9.36 -8.22 8.21
C ALA A 231 -10.03 -9.09 7.13
N LEU A 232 -9.27 -9.77 6.27
CA LEU A 232 -9.79 -10.59 5.16
C LEU A 232 -9.56 -12.08 5.38
N GLN A 233 -8.86 -12.48 6.43
CA GLN A 233 -8.49 -13.87 6.70
C GLN A 233 -9.70 -14.80 6.74
N ALA A 234 -10.72 -14.49 7.54
CA ALA A 234 -11.91 -15.32 7.67
C ALA A 234 -12.65 -15.53 6.33
N ARG A 235 -12.67 -14.50 5.48
CA ARG A 235 -13.27 -14.60 4.14
C ARG A 235 -12.49 -15.54 3.22
N ILE A 236 -11.16 -15.49 3.29
CA ILE A 236 -10.27 -16.38 2.52
C ILE A 236 -10.44 -17.83 2.99
N GLU A 237 -10.49 -18.07 4.30
CA GLU A 237 -10.73 -19.39 4.88
C GLU A 237 -12.10 -19.96 4.48
N GLN A 238 -13.14 -19.13 4.50
CA GLN A 238 -14.47 -19.49 4.01
C GLN A 238 -14.46 -19.89 2.53
N ALA A 239 -13.77 -19.13 1.70
CA ALA A 239 -13.66 -19.41 0.27
C ALA A 239 -12.84 -20.70 0.00
N ALA A 240 -11.81 -20.99 0.79
CA ALA A 240 -11.08 -22.25 0.73
C ALA A 240 -12.01 -23.45 1.07
N GLY A 241 -12.84 -23.29 2.10
CA GLY A 241 -13.84 -24.29 2.45
C GLY A 241 -14.84 -24.55 1.32
N ALA A 242 -15.35 -23.48 0.69
CA ALA A 242 -16.30 -23.59 -0.43
C ALA A 242 -15.69 -24.28 -1.67
N ALA A 243 -14.38 -24.19 -1.87
CA ALA A 243 -13.65 -24.85 -2.94
C ALA A 243 -13.20 -26.31 -2.59
N GLY A 244 -13.60 -26.84 -1.43
CA GLY A 244 -13.17 -28.17 -0.99
C GLY A 244 -11.73 -28.24 -0.48
N LEU A 245 -11.10 -27.11 -0.20
CA LEU A 245 -9.72 -27.00 0.24
C LEU A 245 -9.60 -26.75 1.77
N ALA A 246 -10.67 -26.96 2.54
CA ALA A 246 -10.65 -26.85 4.00
C ALA A 246 -9.53 -27.75 4.60
N GLY A 247 -8.68 -27.16 5.45
CA GLY A 247 -7.54 -27.86 6.04
C GLY A 247 -6.39 -28.21 5.08
N ARG A 248 -6.52 -27.85 3.79
CA ARG A 248 -5.48 -28.04 2.76
C ARG A 248 -4.70 -26.76 2.46
N VAL A 249 -5.28 -25.61 2.79
CA VAL A 249 -4.70 -24.29 2.61
C VAL A 249 -4.35 -23.72 3.98
N GLN A 250 -3.10 -23.36 4.16
CA GLN A 250 -2.63 -22.61 5.33
C GLN A 250 -2.82 -21.13 5.09
N VAL A 251 -3.70 -20.47 5.84
CA VAL A 251 -3.86 -19.01 5.79
C VAL A 251 -3.04 -18.39 6.90
N VAL A 252 -2.12 -17.50 6.55
CA VAL A 252 -1.24 -16.81 7.51
C VAL A 252 -1.52 -15.31 7.50
N SER A 253 -1.54 -14.71 8.68
CA SER A 253 -1.80 -13.27 8.83
C SER A 253 -0.57 -12.46 8.45
N GLY A 254 -0.65 -11.64 7.42
CA GLY A 254 0.50 -10.91 6.87
C GLY A 254 1.52 -11.87 6.25
N GLN A 255 2.79 -11.63 6.53
CA GLN A 255 3.93 -12.49 6.15
C GLN A 255 4.11 -12.72 4.64
N SER A 256 3.61 -11.85 3.77
CA SER A 256 3.69 -12.02 2.30
C SER A 256 5.13 -12.22 1.81
N HIS A 257 6.10 -11.52 2.38
CA HIS A 257 7.52 -11.67 2.01
C HIS A 257 8.05 -13.06 2.39
N ALA A 258 7.72 -13.59 3.57
CA ALA A 258 8.13 -14.92 4.00
C ALA A 258 7.48 -16.00 3.12
N VAL A 259 6.19 -15.86 2.79
CA VAL A 259 5.48 -16.78 1.90
C VAL A 259 6.10 -16.79 0.51
N LEU A 260 6.41 -15.62 -0.06
CA LEU A 260 7.06 -15.50 -1.37
C LEU A 260 8.49 -16.07 -1.35
N ALA A 261 9.23 -15.89 -0.26
CA ALA A 261 10.57 -16.46 -0.10
C ALA A 261 10.54 -18.01 0.02
N ALA A 262 9.49 -18.57 0.62
CA ALA A 262 9.36 -20.01 0.87
C ALA A 262 8.81 -20.82 -0.31
N CYS A 263 8.02 -20.19 -1.19
CA CYS A 263 7.28 -20.90 -2.25
C CYS A 263 8.15 -21.31 -3.44
N ASP A 264 7.62 -22.26 -4.22
CA ASP A 264 8.19 -22.69 -5.50
C ASP A 264 7.48 -21.98 -6.65
N VAL A 265 6.17 -21.79 -6.52
CA VAL A 265 5.32 -21.15 -7.52
C VAL A 265 4.32 -20.24 -6.82
N THR A 266 3.98 -19.15 -7.47
CA THR A 266 3.01 -18.17 -6.98
C THR A 266 1.87 -17.99 -7.96
N LEU A 267 0.63 -18.07 -7.45
CA LEU A 267 -0.58 -17.62 -8.13
C LEU A 267 -0.96 -16.26 -7.55
N ILE A 268 -0.81 -15.22 -8.36
CA ILE A 268 -0.94 -13.82 -7.89
C ILE A 268 -1.89 -13.01 -8.77
N ALA A 269 -2.65 -12.10 -8.17
CA ALA A 269 -3.54 -11.17 -8.84
C ALA A 269 -2.81 -9.92 -9.36
#